data_07d97042efd87976204f160c0112e97d
#
_entry.id   07d97042efd87976204f160c0112e97d
#
_cell.length_a   1.000
_cell.length_b   1.000
_cell.length_c   1.000
_cell.angle_alpha   90.00
_cell.angle_beta   90.00
_cell.angle_gamma   90.00
#
_symmetry.space_group_name_H-M   'P 1'
#
loop_
_entity.id
_entity.type
_entity.pdbx_description
1 polymer ?
#
loop_
_entity_poly.entity_id
_entity_poly.type
_entity_poly.pdbx_seq_one_letter_code
_entity_poly.pdbx_strand_id
1 'polypeptide(L)'
;MAVIGEEHEGAGVPDGSPGPNAYYRTHGAMASGRAAAGRAGVAGRLEPLLAGFFPDGPPVRFVFWDGSATGPLEGAGRVVVRSPDALRRVLWSPNELGLARAFVTGELEVEGDLSAMLRVLRDAAVLERDNNAKRRAARLRNTVPSLLTSLAGHGRVGSVGLPPPRPPEEAHLSGWRHSRTRDAAAITHHYDVGDDFYRLVLGPAMTYSCARFEVAEMSLEDAQRSKHDLVCRKLRLHERPGMRLLDVGCGWGSMVLRAAEAYGAKAVGITLSAAQAAYAKARVEAAGLSARVEVRLQDYRVLRGETFDAISSIGMFEHVGLARMDQYFATLYRLLGPAGRLLNHAISKPGGSKMRCAGFINRYIFPDGELIDVGEVVKGMQRAGLEVRDVENLREHYCFTLRAWVSNLEASWDEAVAMVGERRARAWRLYMAASANAFEEGKIAVHQVLGVRCGPGGESGMPLTRAAWG
;
A
#
# COMPACT_ATOMS: atom_id res chain seq x y z
N MET A 1 44.22 44.14 -1.02
CA MET A 1 45.26 43.66 -1.95
C MET A 1 44.77 42.29 -2.41
N ALA A 2 44.13 42.25 -3.56
CA ALA A 2 44.65 41.86 -4.88
C ALA A 2 44.76 40.31 -4.94
N VAL A 3 43.79 39.62 -5.55
CA VAL A 3 43.54 39.27 -6.98
C VAL A 3 44.44 38.14 -7.45
N ILE A 4 43.83 37.11 -7.97
CA ILE A 4 43.91 36.33 -9.23
C ILE A 4 43.25 34.95 -8.92
N GLY A 5 42.29 34.45 -9.48
CA GLY A 5 41.69 34.16 -10.76
C GLY A 5 42.39 33.03 -11.55
N GLU A 6 41.77 31.82 -11.57
CA GLU A 6 41.99 30.86 -12.67
C GLU A 6 40.71 30.06 -12.90
N GLU A 7 40.18 30.21 -14.11
CA GLU A 7 39.10 29.41 -14.69
C GLU A 7 39.66 28.04 -15.07
N HIS A 8 38.94 26.96 -14.71
CA HIS A 8 39.11 25.67 -15.38
C HIS A 8 37.74 25.20 -15.94
N GLU A 9 37.67 25.25 -17.26
CA GLU A 9 36.69 24.56 -18.07
C GLU A 9 36.78 23.04 -17.78
N GLY A 10 35.71 22.47 -17.31
CA GLY A 10 35.51 21.01 -17.11
C GLY A 10 34.36 20.54 -17.96
N ALA A 11 34.68 19.66 -18.93
CA ALA A 11 33.80 19.05 -19.91
C ALA A 11 32.57 18.39 -19.28
N GLY A 12 31.40 18.72 -19.81
CA GLY A 12 30.13 18.10 -19.47
C GLY A 12 30.05 16.65 -19.93
N VAL A 13 29.74 15.77 -18.98
CA VAL A 13 29.33 14.40 -19.25
C VAL A 13 27.80 14.46 -19.53
N PRO A 14 27.28 13.87 -20.62
CA PRO A 14 25.87 13.88 -20.90
C PRO A 14 25.15 12.94 -19.91
N ASP A 15 24.23 13.52 -19.14
CA ASP A 15 23.26 12.81 -18.31
C ASP A 15 22.29 12.03 -19.22
N GLY A 16 22.49 10.73 -19.27
CA GLY A 16 21.72 9.77 -20.05
C GLY A 16 20.63 9.07 -19.27
N SER A 17 20.02 9.70 -18.28
CA SER A 17 18.89 9.14 -17.57
C SER A 17 17.62 9.32 -18.41
N PRO A 18 16.90 8.27 -18.85
CA PRO A 18 15.63 8.42 -19.54
C PRO A 18 14.58 8.91 -18.53
N GLY A 19 14.04 10.08 -18.77
CA GLY A 19 12.92 10.63 -18.00
C GLY A 19 11.70 9.70 -18.06
N PRO A 20 10.74 9.82 -17.12
CA PRO A 20 9.62 8.90 -16.91
C PRO A 20 8.61 8.79 -18.07
N ASN A 21 8.87 9.38 -19.21
CA ASN A 21 7.96 9.43 -20.38
C ASN A 21 8.34 8.51 -21.57
N ALA A 22 9.37 7.66 -21.43
CA ALA A 22 9.81 6.81 -22.57
C ALA A 22 8.90 5.60 -22.84
N TYR A 23 8.14 5.14 -21.86
CA TYR A 23 7.31 3.92 -21.96
C TYR A 23 6.04 4.07 -22.82
N TYR A 24 5.57 5.30 -23.05
CA TYR A 24 4.30 5.53 -23.75
C TYR A 24 4.43 5.59 -25.28
N ARG A 25 5.63 5.38 -25.86
CA ARG A 25 5.86 5.56 -27.31
C ARG A 25 5.74 4.31 -28.18
N THR A 26 5.66 3.10 -27.65
CA THR A 26 5.78 1.87 -28.47
C THR A 26 4.51 1.07 -28.72
N HIS A 27 3.35 1.44 -28.16
CA HIS A 27 2.08 0.74 -28.46
C HIS A 27 1.00 1.63 -29.09
N GLY A 28 1.37 2.75 -29.68
CA GLY A 28 0.46 3.75 -30.26
C GLY A 28 0.47 3.87 -31.79
N ALA A 29 0.81 2.83 -32.52
CA ALA A 29 0.75 2.86 -34.01
C ALA A 29 -0.50 2.14 -34.50
N MET A 30 -1.70 2.77 -34.37
CA MET A 30 -2.82 2.59 -35.29
C MET A 30 -3.77 3.79 -35.23
N ALA A 31 -4.04 4.34 -36.41
CA ALA A 31 -5.07 5.34 -36.75
C ALA A 31 -4.76 6.82 -36.43
N SER A 32 -3.89 7.40 -37.23
CA SER A 32 -4.01 8.79 -37.65
C SER A 32 -5.18 8.90 -38.64
N GLY A 33 -6.36 9.30 -38.19
CA GLY A 33 -7.51 9.46 -39.05
C GLY A 33 -8.67 10.13 -38.32
N ARG A 34 -8.86 11.45 -38.60
CA ARG A 34 -10.04 12.28 -38.31
C ARG A 34 -10.19 12.83 -36.88
N ALA A 35 -9.63 13.99 -36.68
CA ALA A 35 -10.14 15.00 -35.77
C ALA A 35 -11.48 15.51 -36.35
N ALA A 36 -12.61 15.01 -35.84
CA ALA A 36 -13.98 15.57 -35.90
C ALA A 36 -15.05 14.49 -35.65
N ALA A 37 -14.89 13.61 -34.66
CA ALA A 37 -16.01 12.79 -34.17
C ALA A 37 -16.55 13.45 -32.90
N GLY A 38 -17.16 14.63 -33.05
CA GLY A 38 -17.87 15.28 -31.96
C GLY A 38 -19.06 14.45 -31.54
N ARG A 39 -19.36 14.40 -30.23
CA ARG A 39 -20.60 14.04 -29.50
C ARG A 39 -21.57 12.99 -30.08
N ALA A 40 -21.32 12.42 -31.26
CA ALA A 40 -22.02 11.25 -31.80
C ALA A 40 -21.41 9.97 -31.21
N GLY A 41 -22.20 8.93 -31.02
CA GLY A 41 -21.75 7.64 -30.51
C GLY A 41 -21.96 7.46 -29.00
N VAL A 42 -21.17 6.58 -28.38
CA VAL A 42 -21.28 6.23 -26.96
C VAL A 42 -21.03 7.44 -26.08
N ALA A 43 -20.06 8.29 -26.41
CA ALA A 43 -19.73 9.50 -25.65
C ALA A 43 -20.95 10.42 -25.46
N GLY A 44 -21.68 10.74 -26.55
CA GLY A 44 -22.87 11.60 -26.48
C GLY A 44 -24.01 10.97 -25.68
N ARG A 45 -24.18 9.64 -25.78
CA ARG A 45 -25.19 8.91 -25.00
C ARG A 45 -24.90 8.86 -23.53
N LEU A 46 -23.63 8.86 -23.13
CA LEU A 46 -23.17 8.83 -21.74
C LEU A 46 -22.99 10.22 -21.12
N GLU A 47 -23.15 11.30 -21.90
CA GLU A 47 -23.04 12.67 -21.40
C GLU A 47 -23.91 12.95 -20.17
N PRO A 48 -25.21 12.53 -20.11
CA PRO A 48 -26.04 12.74 -18.91
C PRO A 48 -25.54 11.97 -17.68
N LEU A 49 -24.93 10.78 -17.88
CA LEU A 49 -24.32 10.01 -16.81
C LEU A 49 -23.06 10.68 -16.29
N LEU A 50 -22.18 11.10 -17.21
CA LEU A 50 -20.95 11.79 -16.86
C LEU A 50 -21.22 13.13 -16.18
N ALA A 51 -22.23 13.89 -16.61
CA ALA A 51 -22.67 15.11 -15.95
C ALA A 51 -23.20 14.85 -14.51
N GLY A 52 -23.74 13.67 -14.24
CA GLY A 52 -24.12 13.24 -12.90
C GLY A 52 -22.93 13.01 -11.98
N PHE A 53 -21.80 12.58 -12.52
CA PHE A 53 -20.54 12.40 -11.77
C PHE A 53 -19.68 13.67 -11.77
N PHE A 54 -19.67 14.42 -12.86
CA PHE A 54 -18.84 15.59 -13.10
C PHE A 54 -19.74 16.77 -13.54
N PRO A 55 -20.34 17.53 -12.62
CA PRO A 55 -21.26 18.62 -12.95
C PRO A 55 -20.62 19.72 -13.81
N ASP A 56 -19.33 19.97 -13.59
CA ASP A 56 -18.54 20.97 -14.34
C ASP A 56 -17.92 20.40 -15.63
N GLY A 57 -18.36 19.19 -16.01
CA GLY A 57 -17.82 18.42 -17.13
C GLY A 57 -16.72 17.46 -16.73
N PRO A 58 -16.41 16.46 -17.58
CA PRO A 58 -15.33 15.50 -17.32
C PRO A 58 -13.97 16.22 -17.19
N PRO A 59 -13.22 15.98 -16.10
CA PRO A 59 -11.95 16.68 -15.85
C PRO A 59 -10.80 16.15 -16.70
N VAL A 60 -11.02 14.99 -17.34
CA VAL A 60 -10.05 14.29 -18.21
C VAL A 60 -10.77 13.78 -19.44
N ARG A 61 -10.01 13.45 -20.49
CA ARG A 61 -10.57 12.86 -21.70
C ARG A 61 -11.00 11.42 -21.46
N PHE A 62 -12.26 11.11 -21.80
CA PHE A 62 -12.79 9.76 -21.89
C PHE A 62 -12.86 9.34 -23.36
N VAL A 63 -12.31 8.18 -23.68
CA VAL A 63 -12.36 7.54 -24.99
C VAL A 63 -13.11 6.23 -24.86
N PHE A 64 -14.10 5.97 -25.69
CA PHE A 64 -14.93 4.77 -25.62
C PHE A 64 -14.59 3.78 -26.74
N TRP A 65 -15.05 2.56 -26.60
CA TRP A 65 -14.78 1.43 -27.50
C TRP A 65 -15.22 1.63 -28.96
N ASP A 66 -16.10 2.59 -29.24
CA ASP A 66 -16.52 2.97 -30.57
C ASP A 66 -15.69 4.12 -31.16
N GLY A 67 -14.64 4.55 -30.46
CA GLY A 67 -13.77 5.66 -30.85
C GLY A 67 -14.33 7.05 -30.53
N SER A 68 -15.57 7.14 -30.01
CA SER A 68 -16.11 8.41 -29.55
C SER A 68 -15.42 8.87 -28.27
N ALA A 69 -15.36 10.18 -28.05
CA ALA A 69 -14.67 10.74 -26.90
C ALA A 69 -15.36 12.00 -26.38
N THR A 70 -15.16 12.27 -25.08
CA THR A 70 -15.61 13.49 -24.41
C THR A 70 -14.59 13.97 -23.38
N GLY A 71 -14.67 15.22 -22.95
CA GLY A 71 -13.73 15.85 -22.06
C GLY A 71 -12.60 16.61 -22.78
N PRO A 72 -11.68 17.25 -22.03
CA PRO A 72 -10.63 18.09 -22.60
C PRO A 72 -9.68 17.28 -23.49
N LEU A 73 -9.09 17.96 -24.49
CA LEU A 73 -8.08 17.35 -25.38
C LEU A 73 -6.72 17.25 -24.71
N GLU A 74 -6.41 18.21 -23.86
CA GLU A 74 -5.17 18.34 -23.12
C GLU A 74 -5.42 18.08 -21.63
N GLY A 75 -4.43 17.55 -20.90
CA GLY A 75 -4.55 17.26 -19.47
C GLY A 75 -3.60 16.16 -19.00
N ALA A 76 -3.75 15.71 -17.76
CA ALA A 76 -2.90 14.73 -17.10
C ALA A 76 -2.91 13.32 -17.73
N GLY A 77 -3.82 13.08 -18.70
CA GLY A 77 -3.96 11.79 -19.36
C GLY A 77 -5.38 11.54 -19.83
N ARG A 78 -5.69 10.28 -20.15
CA ARG A 78 -7.02 9.87 -20.59
C ARG A 78 -7.49 8.57 -19.99
N VAL A 79 -8.80 8.44 -19.84
CA VAL A 79 -9.47 7.19 -19.45
C VAL A 79 -10.01 6.52 -20.71
N VAL A 80 -9.57 5.31 -20.97
CA VAL A 80 -10.02 4.52 -22.12
C VAL A 80 -10.96 3.42 -21.63
N VAL A 81 -12.22 3.51 -22.03
CA VAL A 81 -13.24 2.49 -21.76
C VAL A 81 -13.26 1.53 -22.96
N ARG A 82 -12.65 0.37 -22.79
CA ARG A 82 -12.41 -0.61 -23.88
C ARG A 82 -13.61 -1.50 -24.19
N SER A 83 -14.57 -1.58 -23.24
CA SER A 83 -15.70 -2.50 -23.34
C SER A 83 -16.95 -1.95 -22.66
N PRO A 84 -18.17 -2.26 -23.17
CA PRO A 84 -19.41 -2.00 -22.46
C PRO A 84 -19.47 -2.63 -21.06
N ASP A 85 -18.73 -3.71 -20.82
CA ASP A 85 -18.69 -4.39 -19.53
C ASP A 85 -18.07 -3.53 -18.43
N ALA A 86 -17.17 -2.60 -18.75
CA ALA A 86 -16.69 -1.61 -17.80
C ALA A 86 -17.86 -0.80 -17.20
N LEU A 87 -18.78 -0.34 -18.03
CA LEU A 87 -19.97 0.37 -17.55
C LEU A 87 -20.90 -0.54 -16.75
N ARG A 88 -21.09 -1.80 -17.16
CA ARG A 88 -21.90 -2.77 -16.43
C ARG A 88 -21.32 -3.00 -15.03
N ARG A 89 -19.99 -3.13 -14.89
CA ARG A 89 -19.35 -3.27 -13.55
C ARG A 89 -19.62 -2.08 -12.65
N VAL A 90 -19.52 -0.86 -13.20
CA VAL A 90 -19.80 0.38 -12.46
C VAL A 90 -21.28 0.49 -12.11
N LEU A 91 -22.19 0.15 -13.02
CA LEU A 91 -23.64 0.22 -12.76
C LEU A 91 -24.11 -0.79 -11.71
N TRP A 92 -23.60 -2.01 -11.73
CA TRP A 92 -23.92 -3.04 -10.73
C TRP A 92 -23.21 -2.82 -9.36
N SER A 93 -22.11 -2.08 -9.37
CA SER A 93 -21.37 -1.69 -8.17
C SER A 93 -20.97 -0.22 -8.31
N PRO A 94 -21.89 0.76 -8.06
CA PRO A 94 -21.63 2.18 -8.26
C PRO A 94 -20.79 2.75 -7.11
N ASN A 95 -19.60 2.20 -6.96
CA ASN A 95 -18.63 2.54 -5.92
C ASN A 95 -17.20 2.21 -6.41
N GLU A 96 -16.23 2.43 -5.54
CA GLU A 96 -14.82 2.12 -5.77
C GLU A 96 -14.58 0.70 -6.33
N LEU A 97 -15.31 -0.30 -5.82
CA LEU A 97 -15.10 -1.70 -6.23
C LEU A 97 -15.50 -1.97 -7.68
N GLY A 98 -16.57 -1.33 -8.18
CA GLY A 98 -16.98 -1.47 -9.59
C GLY A 98 -15.95 -0.88 -10.55
N LEU A 99 -15.42 0.29 -10.23
CA LEU A 99 -14.34 0.92 -10.98
C LEU A 99 -13.06 0.09 -10.94
N ALA A 100 -12.68 -0.40 -9.75
CA ALA A 100 -11.51 -1.25 -9.59
C ALA A 100 -11.62 -2.56 -10.39
N ARG A 101 -12.80 -3.19 -10.40
CA ARG A 101 -13.05 -4.39 -11.22
C ARG A 101 -12.87 -4.10 -12.71
N ALA A 102 -13.42 -3.00 -13.21
CA ALA A 102 -13.27 -2.60 -14.61
C ALA A 102 -11.80 -2.34 -14.97
N PHE A 103 -11.04 -1.73 -14.07
CA PHE A 103 -9.61 -1.48 -14.24
C PHE A 103 -8.80 -2.78 -14.19
N VAL A 104 -9.02 -3.63 -13.20
CA VAL A 104 -8.31 -4.92 -13.03
C VAL A 104 -8.54 -5.85 -14.21
N THR A 105 -9.76 -5.90 -14.75
CA THR A 105 -10.07 -6.73 -15.93
C THR A 105 -9.59 -6.15 -17.25
N GLY A 106 -9.01 -4.95 -17.27
CA GLY A 106 -8.55 -4.29 -18.48
C GLY A 106 -9.67 -3.69 -19.35
N GLU A 107 -10.93 -3.74 -18.87
CA GLU A 107 -12.08 -3.12 -19.55
C GLU A 107 -12.03 -1.59 -19.47
N LEU A 108 -11.37 -1.06 -18.44
CA LEU A 108 -11.04 0.35 -18.27
C LEU A 108 -9.52 0.50 -18.13
N GLU A 109 -8.96 1.46 -18.85
CA GLU A 109 -7.54 1.79 -18.84
C GLU A 109 -7.32 3.24 -18.47
N VAL A 110 -6.21 3.54 -17.84
CA VAL A 110 -5.72 4.90 -17.57
C VAL A 110 -4.40 5.08 -18.28
N GLU A 111 -4.38 5.95 -19.28
CA GLU A 111 -3.16 6.34 -19.98
C GLU A 111 -2.67 7.67 -19.38
N GLY A 112 -1.45 7.65 -18.84
CA GLY A 112 -0.84 8.72 -18.06
C GLY A 112 -0.48 8.29 -16.64
N ASP A 113 -0.14 9.23 -15.78
CA ASP A 113 0.14 8.97 -14.37
C ASP A 113 -1.14 8.55 -13.64
N LEU A 114 -1.20 7.28 -13.24
CA LEU A 114 -2.35 6.71 -12.55
C LEU A 114 -2.67 7.45 -11.23
N SER A 115 -1.66 7.83 -10.45
CA SER A 115 -1.84 8.55 -9.18
C SER A 115 -2.44 9.93 -9.41
N ALA A 116 -1.92 10.69 -10.38
CA ALA A 116 -2.44 12.00 -10.76
C ALA A 116 -3.87 11.90 -11.29
N MET A 117 -4.15 10.91 -12.14
CA MET A 117 -5.49 10.66 -12.70
C MET A 117 -6.51 10.33 -11.62
N LEU A 118 -6.16 9.46 -10.65
CA LEU A 118 -7.05 9.12 -9.54
C LEU A 118 -7.38 10.36 -8.70
N ARG A 119 -6.42 11.27 -8.47
CA ARG A 119 -6.67 12.54 -7.76
C ARG A 119 -7.62 13.43 -8.54
N VAL A 120 -7.32 13.70 -9.81
CA VAL A 120 -8.15 14.58 -10.66
C VAL A 120 -9.58 14.06 -10.78
N LEU A 121 -9.77 12.76 -11.02
CA LEU A 121 -11.10 12.15 -11.12
C LEU A 121 -11.88 12.23 -9.81
N ARG A 122 -11.22 12.00 -8.66
CA ARG A 122 -11.85 12.09 -7.37
C ARG A 122 -12.23 13.52 -7.00
N ASP A 123 -11.33 14.50 -7.22
CA ASP A 123 -11.56 15.90 -6.84
C ASP A 123 -12.70 16.52 -7.65
N ALA A 124 -12.85 16.10 -8.91
CA ALA A 124 -13.94 16.50 -9.77
C ALA A 124 -15.26 15.73 -9.51
N ALA A 125 -15.18 14.53 -8.92
CA ALA A 125 -16.38 13.75 -8.67
C ALA A 125 -17.18 14.35 -7.50
N VAL A 126 -18.45 14.67 -7.73
CA VAL A 126 -19.39 15.11 -6.69
C VAL A 126 -19.54 14.08 -5.56
N LEU A 127 -19.05 12.85 -5.78
CA LEU A 127 -19.17 11.74 -4.84
C LEU A 127 -18.55 12.00 -3.46
N GLU A 128 -17.57 12.88 -3.31
CA GLU A 128 -16.96 13.23 -2.02
C GLU A 128 -17.50 14.52 -1.39
N ARG A 129 -18.11 15.41 -2.17
CA ARG A 129 -18.51 16.76 -1.70
C ARG A 129 -19.89 16.84 -1.07
N ASP A 130 -20.72 15.81 -1.19
CA ASP A 130 -22.11 15.87 -0.72
C ASP A 130 -22.43 14.80 0.32
N ASN A 131 -22.81 15.20 1.54
CA ASN A 131 -23.25 14.32 2.62
C ASN A 131 -24.58 13.57 2.34
N ASN A 132 -25.12 13.68 1.13
CA ASN A 132 -26.41 13.11 0.71
C ASN A 132 -26.27 11.88 -0.20
N ALA A 133 -25.46 10.90 0.21
CA ALA A 133 -25.26 9.64 -0.52
C ALA A 133 -26.58 8.95 -0.92
N LYS A 134 -27.66 9.12 -0.13
CA LYS A 134 -29.00 8.56 -0.44
C LYS A 134 -29.68 9.27 -1.61
N ARG A 135 -29.59 10.60 -1.73
CA ARG A 135 -30.17 11.36 -2.85
C ARG A 135 -29.44 11.06 -4.15
N ARG A 136 -28.17 10.80 -4.09
CA ARG A 136 -27.31 10.44 -5.21
C ARG A 136 -27.57 9.04 -5.73
N ALA A 137 -27.62 8.06 -4.86
CA ALA A 137 -28.05 6.71 -5.19
C ALA A 137 -29.45 6.71 -5.85
N ALA A 138 -30.35 7.58 -5.40
CA ALA A 138 -31.66 7.77 -6.02
C ALA A 138 -31.58 8.44 -7.39
N ARG A 139 -30.72 9.46 -7.61
CA ARG A 139 -30.50 10.06 -8.93
C ARG A 139 -29.90 9.07 -9.91
N LEU A 140 -28.82 8.37 -9.53
CA LEU A 140 -28.23 7.31 -10.34
C LEU A 140 -29.24 6.21 -10.67
N ARG A 141 -30.03 5.76 -9.67
CA ARG A 141 -31.08 4.75 -9.88
C ARG A 141 -32.17 5.21 -10.86
N ASN A 142 -32.48 6.50 -10.91
CA ASN A 142 -33.48 7.06 -11.82
C ASN A 142 -32.90 7.37 -13.21
N THR A 143 -31.62 7.69 -13.31
CA THR A 143 -30.94 8.00 -14.59
C THR A 143 -30.50 6.72 -15.31
N VAL A 144 -30.13 5.68 -14.58
CA VAL A 144 -29.69 4.40 -15.12
C VAL A 144 -30.73 3.72 -16.04
N PRO A 145 -32.02 3.59 -15.68
CA PRO A 145 -33.00 2.93 -16.56
C PRO A 145 -33.19 3.66 -17.90
N SER A 146 -33.24 5.00 -17.90
CA SER A 146 -33.41 5.78 -19.14
C SER A 146 -32.18 5.71 -20.05
N LEU A 147 -30.97 5.60 -19.45
CA LEU A 147 -29.73 5.36 -20.19
C LEU A 147 -29.66 3.96 -20.77
N LEU A 148 -30.15 2.96 -20.04
CA LEU A 148 -30.18 1.56 -20.45
C LEU A 148 -31.15 1.35 -21.62
N THR A 149 -32.32 1.99 -21.60
CA THR A 149 -33.25 1.99 -22.76
C THR A 149 -32.65 2.70 -23.95
N SER A 150 -31.94 3.80 -23.75
CA SER A 150 -31.23 4.55 -24.80
C SER A 150 -30.07 3.76 -25.44
N LEU A 151 -29.36 2.96 -24.64
CA LEU A 151 -28.27 2.11 -25.11
C LEU A 151 -28.77 0.79 -25.74
N ALA A 152 -29.93 0.28 -25.33
CA ALA A 152 -30.55 -0.94 -25.86
C ALA A 152 -31.09 -0.77 -27.31
N GLY A 153 -31.39 0.47 -27.74
CA GLY A 153 -31.96 0.74 -29.06
C GLY A 153 -31.05 0.52 -30.27
N HIS A 154 -29.79 0.09 -30.09
CA HIS A 154 -28.81 -0.08 -31.17
C HIS A 154 -28.03 -1.42 -31.07
N GLY A 155 -28.73 -2.51 -30.85
CA GLY A 155 -28.32 -3.87 -31.29
C GLY A 155 -27.11 -4.53 -30.66
N ARG A 156 -26.35 -3.90 -29.77
CA ARG A 156 -25.18 -4.52 -29.07
C ARG A 156 -24.94 -4.07 -27.62
N VAL A 157 -25.74 -3.20 -27.08
CA VAL A 157 -25.84 -2.98 -25.64
C VAL A 157 -27.14 -3.61 -25.21
N GLY A 158 -27.24 -4.91 -25.40
CA GLY A 158 -28.35 -5.70 -24.90
C GLY A 158 -28.47 -5.47 -23.41
N SER A 159 -29.70 -5.33 -22.92
CA SER A 159 -30.15 -5.26 -21.53
C SER A 159 -29.02 -5.21 -20.50
N VAL A 160 -29.14 -4.44 -19.45
CA VAL A 160 -28.30 -4.59 -18.23
C VAL A 160 -28.52 -6.01 -17.74
N GLY A 161 -27.89 -6.94 -18.43
CA GLY A 161 -27.95 -8.35 -18.12
C GLY A 161 -27.45 -8.58 -16.70
N LEU A 162 -27.29 -9.84 -16.33
CA LEU A 162 -26.68 -10.23 -15.07
C LEU A 162 -25.35 -9.47 -14.85
N PRO A 163 -24.99 -9.21 -13.58
CA PRO A 163 -23.71 -8.57 -13.28
C PRO A 163 -22.58 -9.37 -13.94
N PRO A 164 -21.55 -8.68 -14.49
CA PRO A 164 -20.39 -9.37 -15.01
C PRO A 164 -19.78 -10.27 -13.95
N PRO A 165 -19.20 -11.43 -14.31
CA PRO A 165 -18.60 -12.35 -13.36
C PRO A 165 -17.52 -11.62 -12.55
N ARG A 166 -17.40 -12.00 -11.27
CA ARG A 166 -16.36 -11.45 -10.41
C ARG A 166 -14.99 -11.91 -10.92
N PRO A 167 -13.98 -11.04 -10.92
CA PRO A 167 -12.62 -11.44 -11.23
C PRO A 167 -12.14 -12.54 -10.27
N PRO A 168 -11.47 -13.59 -10.76
CA PRO A 168 -10.99 -14.69 -9.92
C PRO A 168 -9.91 -14.25 -8.92
N GLU A 169 -9.30 -13.08 -9.13
CA GLU A 169 -8.30 -12.48 -8.25
C GLU A 169 -8.90 -11.96 -6.93
N GLU A 170 -10.22 -11.86 -6.81
CA GLU A 170 -10.86 -11.48 -5.54
C GLU A 170 -10.72 -12.60 -4.50
N ALA A 171 -10.30 -12.25 -3.29
CA ALA A 171 -10.16 -13.19 -2.19
C ALA A 171 -11.50 -13.82 -1.78
N HIS A 172 -11.50 -15.13 -1.61
CA HIS A 172 -12.61 -15.92 -1.11
C HIS A 172 -12.22 -16.56 0.23
N LEU A 173 -12.37 -15.82 1.33
CA LEU A 173 -12.09 -16.32 2.66
C LEU A 173 -13.35 -16.89 3.31
N SER A 174 -13.23 -18.08 3.91
CA SER A 174 -14.26 -18.74 4.73
C SER A 174 -13.87 -18.77 6.20
N GLY A 175 -14.84 -18.96 7.10
CA GLY A 175 -14.62 -19.07 8.53
C GLY A 175 -14.69 -17.73 9.30
N TRP A 176 -14.51 -17.78 10.63
CA TRP A 176 -14.60 -16.63 11.52
C TRP A 176 -13.41 -15.69 11.37
N ARG A 177 -13.67 -14.37 11.28
CA ARG A 177 -12.61 -13.33 11.25
C ARG A 177 -11.67 -13.48 12.45
N HIS A 178 -10.37 -13.29 12.22
CA HIS A 178 -9.30 -13.41 13.22
C HIS A 178 -9.20 -14.79 13.89
N SER A 179 -9.72 -15.87 13.23
CA SER A 179 -9.35 -17.23 13.59
C SER A 179 -7.97 -17.57 13.00
N ARG A 180 -7.21 -18.45 13.68
CA ARG A 180 -5.86 -18.83 13.22
C ARG A 180 -5.83 -19.35 11.78
N THR A 181 -6.82 -20.17 11.41
CA THR A 181 -6.92 -20.74 10.07
C THR A 181 -7.22 -19.67 9.02
N ARG A 182 -8.13 -18.72 9.33
CA ARG A 182 -8.48 -17.65 8.41
C ARG A 182 -7.37 -16.61 8.31
N ASP A 183 -6.70 -16.27 9.41
CA ASP A 183 -5.52 -15.38 9.40
C ASP A 183 -4.41 -15.98 8.50
N ALA A 184 -4.12 -17.27 8.64
CA ALA A 184 -3.16 -17.97 7.80
C ALA A 184 -3.57 -17.94 6.32
N ALA A 185 -4.86 -18.19 6.00
CA ALA A 185 -5.38 -18.16 4.64
C ALA A 185 -5.33 -16.74 4.03
N ALA A 186 -5.62 -15.70 4.82
CA ALA A 186 -5.52 -14.30 4.39
C ALA A 186 -4.07 -13.91 4.07
N ILE A 187 -3.13 -14.32 4.92
CA ILE A 187 -1.69 -14.13 4.73
C ILE A 187 -1.22 -14.89 3.50
N THR A 188 -1.59 -16.17 3.34
CA THR A 188 -1.24 -16.96 2.16
C THR A 188 -1.75 -16.29 0.87
N HIS A 189 -3.03 -15.87 0.83
CA HIS A 189 -3.60 -15.21 -0.34
C HIS A 189 -2.80 -13.96 -0.75
N HIS A 190 -2.37 -13.16 0.22
CA HIS A 190 -1.63 -11.93 -0.03
C HIS A 190 -0.19 -12.20 -0.50
N TYR A 191 0.50 -13.15 0.16
CA TYR A 191 1.94 -13.41 -0.11
C TYR A 191 2.19 -14.49 -1.17
N ASP A 192 1.16 -15.14 -1.71
CA ASP A 192 1.24 -16.23 -2.71
C ASP A 192 1.44 -15.72 -4.16
N VAL A 193 1.90 -14.48 -4.31
CA VAL A 193 2.29 -13.93 -5.62
C VAL A 193 3.73 -14.27 -6.02
N GLY A 194 4.48 -14.90 -5.11
CA GLY A 194 5.87 -15.34 -5.32
C GLY A 194 6.92 -14.29 -4.92
N ASP A 195 8.04 -14.79 -4.38
CA ASP A 195 9.11 -13.93 -3.86
C ASP A 195 9.79 -13.09 -4.97
N ASP A 196 9.84 -13.60 -6.21
CA ASP A 196 10.41 -12.88 -7.34
C ASP A 196 9.59 -11.64 -7.71
N PHE A 197 8.26 -11.73 -7.70
CA PHE A 197 7.41 -10.57 -7.90
C PHE A 197 7.61 -9.52 -6.79
N TYR A 198 7.69 -9.96 -5.52
CA TYR A 198 7.99 -9.04 -4.43
C TYR A 198 9.36 -8.40 -4.60
N ARG A 199 10.38 -9.15 -5.00
CA ARG A 199 11.72 -8.60 -5.25
C ARG A 199 11.72 -7.53 -6.34
N LEU A 200 10.96 -7.75 -7.41
CA LEU A 200 10.78 -6.77 -8.47
C LEU A 200 10.16 -5.46 -7.94
N VAL A 201 9.11 -5.56 -7.10
CA VAL A 201 8.40 -4.39 -6.57
C VAL A 201 9.18 -3.71 -5.44
N LEU A 202 9.65 -4.48 -4.45
CA LEU A 202 10.24 -3.98 -3.20
C LEU A 202 11.73 -3.64 -3.34
N GLY A 203 12.37 -4.10 -4.41
CA GLY A 203 13.81 -4.01 -4.59
C GLY A 203 14.62 -4.97 -3.69
N PRO A 204 15.95 -4.84 -3.66
CA PRO A 204 16.87 -5.77 -2.96
C PRO A 204 16.62 -5.83 -1.44
N ALA A 205 16.12 -4.75 -0.85
CA ALA A 205 15.83 -4.70 0.58
C ALA A 205 14.76 -5.69 1.02
N MET A 206 13.87 -6.13 0.11
CA MET A 206 12.76 -7.06 0.41
C MET A 206 11.98 -6.64 1.65
N THR A 207 11.64 -5.35 1.75
CA THR A 207 10.97 -4.77 2.92
C THR A 207 9.62 -4.22 2.52
N TYR A 208 8.55 -4.92 2.90
CA TYR A 208 7.17 -4.55 2.57
C TYR A 208 6.52 -3.74 3.70
N SER A 209 7.10 -2.58 3.98
CA SER A 209 6.59 -1.61 4.95
C SER A 209 7.16 -0.22 4.67
N CYS A 210 6.62 0.80 5.32
CA CYS A 210 7.08 2.19 5.17
C CYS A 210 8.59 2.32 5.36
N ALA A 211 9.29 2.93 4.42
CA ALA A 211 10.68 3.36 4.54
C ALA A 211 10.80 4.69 5.30
N ARG A 212 12.01 5.16 5.62
CA ARG A 212 12.29 6.48 6.21
C ARG A 212 13.25 7.23 5.31
N PHE A 213 12.76 8.26 4.66
CA PHE A 213 13.56 9.13 3.78
C PHE A 213 14.09 10.31 4.59
N GLU A 214 15.39 10.49 4.68
CA GLU A 214 15.99 11.65 5.33
C GLU A 214 15.97 12.87 4.40
N VAL A 215 16.04 12.61 3.09
CA VAL A 215 15.84 13.59 2.01
C VAL A 215 14.97 12.94 0.92
N ALA A 216 14.28 13.77 0.14
CA ALA A 216 13.30 13.27 -0.84
C ALA A 216 13.94 12.41 -1.96
N GLU A 217 15.18 12.70 -2.29
CA GLU A 217 15.97 12.06 -3.36
C GLU A 217 16.65 10.75 -2.92
N MET A 218 16.53 10.38 -1.64
CA MET A 218 17.12 9.13 -1.12
C MET A 218 16.57 7.92 -1.87
N SER A 219 17.45 6.94 -2.15
CA SER A 219 17.02 5.68 -2.74
C SER A 219 16.08 4.91 -1.80
N LEU A 220 15.17 4.10 -2.37
CA LEU A 220 14.27 3.24 -1.58
C LEU A 220 15.07 2.32 -0.65
N GLU A 221 16.18 1.77 -1.12
CA GLU A 221 17.02 0.85 -0.35
C GLU A 221 17.66 1.53 0.85
N ASP A 222 18.23 2.73 0.65
CA ASP A 222 18.81 3.52 1.74
C ASP A 222 17.74 3.98 2.74
N ALA A 223 16.56 4.38 2.24
CA ALA A 223 15.44 4.75 3.08
C ALA A 223 14.91 3.56 3.92
N GLN A 224 14.90 2.34 3.38
CA GLN A 224 14.58 1.13 4.15
C GLN A 224 15.66 0.82 5.19
N ARG A 225 16.93 1.02 4.84
CA ARG A 225 18.06 0.89 5.79
C ARG A 225 17.93 1.89 6.92
N SER A 226 17.70 3.18 6.59
CA SER A 226 17.46 4.25 7.58
C SER A 226 16.30 3.92 8.53
N LYS A 227 15.19 3.35 8.00
CA LYS A 227 14.07 2.91 8.82
C LYS A 227 14.46 1.80 9.80
N HIS A 228 15.18 0.77 9.35
CA HIS A 228 15.62 -0.30 10.24
C HIS A 228 16.59 0.22 11.30
N ASP A 229 17.48 1.13 10.95
CA ASP A 229 18.42 1.76 11.90
C ASP A 229 17.69 2.60 12.94
N LEU A 230 16.66 3.37 12.55
CA LEU A 230 15.82 4.09 13.50
C LEU A 230 15.14 3.14 14.48
N VAL A 231 14.58 2.02 13.99
CA VAL A 231 13.96 0.99 14.84
C VAL A 231 14.98 0.40 15.80
N CYS A 232 16.17 0.02 15.33
CA CYS A 232 17.24 -0.50 16.18
C CYS A 232 17.66 0.49 17.28
N ARG A 233 17.80 1.79 16.93
CA ARG A 233 18.14 2.82 17.92
C ARG A 233 17.03 3.04 18.94
N LYS A 234 15.76 3.15 18.53
CA LYS A 234 14.60 3.25 19.44
C LYS A 234 14.52 2.05 20.39
N LEU A 235 14.87 0.86 19.89
CA LEU A 235 14.91 -0.39 20.69
C LEU A 235 16.20 -0.58 21.50
N ARG A 236 17.17 0.36 21.46
CA ARG A 236 18.45 0.36 22.18
C ARG A 236 19.44 -0.73 21.74
N LEU A 237 19.27 -1.33 20.58
CA LEU A 237 20.15 -2.43 20.16
C LEU A 237 21.62 -1.99 20.00
N HIS A 238 21.89 -0.68 19.89
CA HIS A 238 23.24 -0.10 19.84
C HIS A 238 23.95 -0.04 21.20
N GLU A 239 23.25 -0.20 22.33
CA GLU A 239 23.85 -0.03 23.67
C GLU A 239 24.75 -1.20 24.09
N ARG A 240 24.42 -2.41 23.67
CA ARG A 240 25.27 -3.57 23.92
C ARG A 240 25.05 -4.69 22.88
N PRO A 241 26.12 -5.30 22.36
CA PRO A 241 26.02 -6.49 21.52
C PRO A 241 25.34 -7.66 22.24
N GLY A 242 24.65 -8.50 21.48
CA GLY A 242 24.00 -9.71 21.99
C GLY A 242 22.64 -9.49 22.65
N MET A 243 22.08 -8.27 22.61
CA MET A 243 20.68 -8.04 23.02
C MET A 243 19.74 -8.94 22.22
N ARG A 244 18.74 -9.51 22.90
CA ARG A 244 17.76 -10.40 22.28
C ARG A 244 16.60 -9.59 21.68
N LEU A 245 16.46 -9.67 20.36
CA LEU A 245 15.36 -9.07 19.60
C LEU A 245 14.36 -10.15 19.19
N LEU A 246 13.06 -9.90 19.38
CA LEU A 246 11.97 -10.60 18.69
C LEU A 246 11.38 -9.69 17.60
N ASP A 247 11.31 -10.16 16.37
CA ASP A 247 10.60 -9.48 15.28
C ASP A 247 9.31 -10.25 14.94
N VAL A 248 8.17 -9.65 15.25
CA VAL A 248 6.84 -10.27 15.08
C VAL A 248 6.28 -9.90 13.71
N GLY A 249 6.21 -10.90 12.82
CA GLY A 249 5.91 -10.68 11.42
C GLY A 249 7.15 -10.27 10.64
N CYS A 250 8.23 -11.05 10.75
CA CYS A 250 9.55 -10.69 10.20
C CYS A 250 9.63 -10.63 8.68
N GLY A 251 8.57 -11.04 7.96
CA GLY A 251 8.56 -11.08 6.50
C GLY A 251 9.76 -11.85 5.93
N TRP A 252 10.46 -11.26 4.99
CA TRP A 252 11.68 -11.83 4.37
C TRP A 252 12.96 -11.60 5.18
N GLY A 253 12.84 -11.21 6.46
CA GLY A 253 13.93 -11.17 7.42
C GLY A 253 14.77 -9.89 7.44
N SER A 254 14.39 -8.84 6.73
CA SER A 254 15.24 -7.63 6.57
C SER A 254 15.55 -6.94 7.90
N MET A 255 14.58 -6.87 8.84
CA MET A 255 14.80 -6.27 10.16
C MET A 255 15.75 -7.09 11.02
N VAL A 256 15.56 -8.42 11.10
CA VAL A 256 16.42 -9.29 11.93
C VAL A 256 17.84 -9.37 11.37
N LEU A 257 18.01 -9.36 10.04
CA LEU A 257 19.32 -9.29 9.38
C LEU A 257 20.04 -7.99 9.77
N ARG A 258 19.38 -6.84 9.60
CA ARG A 258 19.99 -5.54 9.93
C ARG A 258 20.36 -5.43 11.40
N ALA A 259 19.48 -5.89 12.29
CA ALA A 259 19.74 -5.89 13.73
C ALA A 259 20.96 -6.76 14.13
N ALA A 260 21.10 -7.92 13.49
CA ALA A 260 22.24 -8.80 13.77
C ALA A 260 23.55 -8.31 13.16
N GLU A 261 23.49 -7.82 11.90
CA GLU A 261 24.67 -7.38 11.16
C GLU A 261 25.26 -6.09 11.73
N ALA A 262 24.43 -5.05 11.87
CA ALA A 262 24.92 -3.72 12.23
C ALA A 262 24.96 -3.46 13.75
N TYR A 263 24.12 -4.16 14.51
CA TYR A 263 23.98 -3.93 15.95
C TYR A 263 24.40 -5.13 16.81
N GLY A 264 24.81 -6.23 16.19
CA GLY A 264 25.26 -7.44 16.90
C GLY A 264 24.16 -8.13 17.71
N ALA A 265 22.89 -7.88 17.42
CA ALA A 265 21.77 -8.47 18.15
C ALA A 265 21.64 -9.97 17.91
N LYS A 266 21.10 -10.69 18.90
CA LYS A 266 20.60 -12.06 18.74
C LYS A 266 19.11 -11.97 18.40
N ALA A 267 18.74 -12.18 17.16
CA ALA A 267 17.39 -11.93 16.66
C ALA A 267 16.61 -13.23 16.43
N VAL A 268 15.35 -13.22 16.84
CA VAL A 268 14.36 -14.24 16.49
C VAL A 268 13.29 -13.58 15.63
N GLY A 269 13.16 -14.00 14.39
CA GLY A 269 12.07 -13.58 13.51
C GLY A 269 10.97 -14.63 13.45
N ILE A 270 9.72 -14.24 13.58
CA ILE A 270 8.58 -15.13 13.44
C ILE A 270 7.65 -14.67 12.31
N THR A 271 7.14 -15.61 11.54
CA THR A 271 6.15 -15.39 10.48
C THR A 271 5.19 -16.57 10.36
N LEU A 272 4.00 -16.34 9.79
CA LEU A 272 3.03 -17.40 9.47
C LEU A 272 3.14 -17.88 8.01
N SER A 273 3.96 -17.23 7.18
CA SER A 273 4.19 -17.62 5.79
C SER A 273 5.39 -18.57 5.69
N ALA A 274 5.15 -19.79 5.20
CA ALA A 274 6.23 -20.77 4.98
C ALA A 274 7.23 -20.28 3.91
N ALA A 275 6.76 -19.62 2.85
CA ALA A 275 7.60 -19.04 1.81
C ALA A 275 8.53 -17.96 2.39
N GLN A 276 7.97 -16.99 3.14
CA GLN A 276 8.79 -15.96 3.80
C GLN A 276 9.81 -16.58 4.76
N ALA A 277 9.42 -17.58 5.56
CA ALA A 277 10.33 -18.24 6.49
C ALA A 277 11.49 -18.94 5.76
N ALA A 278 11.21 -19.63 4.66
CA ALA A 278 12.24 -20.28 3.83
C ALA A 278 13.19 -19.25 3.21
N TYR A 279 12.65 -18.21 2.61
CA TYR A 279 13.43 -17.12 2.00
C TYR A 279 14.30 -16.39 3.03
N ALA A 280 13.72 -16.03 4.20
CA ALA A 280 14.46 -15.36 5.25
C ALA A 280 15.61 -16.24 5.81
N LYS A 281 15.38 -17.55 5.98
CA LYS A 281 16.45 -18.50 6.39
C LYS A 281 17.58 -18.54 5.38
N ALA A 282 17.28 -18.63 4.10
CA ALA A 282 18.30 -18.63 3.05
C ALA A 282 19.13 -17.32 3.04
N ARG A 283 18.47 -16.16 3.26
CA ARG A 283 19.21 -14.87 3.43
C ARG A 283 20.10 -14.84 4.65
N VAL A 284 19.63 -15.37 5.78
CA VAL A 284 20.41 -15.46 7.04
C VAL A 284 21.66 -16.33 6.83
N GLU A 285 21.51 -17.47 6.15
CA GLU A 285 22.62 -18.36 5.81
C GLU A 285 23.60 -17.69 4.85
N ALA A 286 23.11 -17.10 3.77
CA ALA A 286 23.94 -16.38 2.79
C ALA A 286 24.72 -15.21 3.41
N ALA A 287 24.16 -14.55 4.44
CA ALA A 287 24.83 -13.49 5.20
C ALA A 287 25.80 -14.00 6.28
N GLY A 288 25.91 -15.32 6.50
CA GLY A 288 26.74 -15.89 7.56
C GLY A 288 26.25 -15.60 9.00
N LEU A 289 24.95 -15.29 9.15
CA LEU A 289 24.36 -14.84 10.42
C LEU A 289 23.61 -15.93 11.19
N SER A 290 23.70 -17.20 10.79
CA SER A 290 22.94 -18.33 11.39
C SER A 290 23.23 -18.53 12.88
N ALA A 291 24.39 -18.08 13.39
CA ALA A 291 24.70 -18.12 14.82
C ALA A 291 24.00 -17.02 15.65
N ARG A 292 23.42 -16.00 14.99
CA ARG A 292 22.80 -14.84 15.65
C ARG A 292 21.32 -14.67 15.31
N VAL A 293 20.86 -15.20 14.18
CA VAL A 293 19.49 -15.02 13.69
C VAL A 293 18.81 -16.38 13.55
N GLU A 294 17.67 -16.52 14.21
CA GLU A 294 16.77 -17.66 14.07
C GLU A 294 15.45 -17.20 13.42
N VAL A 295 14.99 -17.90 12.39
CA VAL A 295 13.70 -17.65 11.74
C VAL A 295 12.76 -18.82 11.98
N ARG A 296 11.58 -18.57 12.53
CA ARG A 296 10.58 -19.57 12.90
C ARG A 296 9.26 -19.37 12.12
N LEU A 297 8.72 -20.47 11.62
CA LEU A 297 7.32 -20.51 11.19
C LEU A 297 6.43 -20.68 12.42
N GLN A 298 6.03 -19.57 13.03
CA GLN A 298 5.40 -19.60 14.36
C GLN A 298 4.45 -18.41 14.57
N ASP A 299 3.34 -18.69 15.25
CA ASP A 299 2.38 -17.68 15.70
C ASP A 299 2.84 -17.07 17.03
N TYR A 300 2.81 -15.74 17.17
CA TYR A 300 3.17 -15.04 18.40
C TYR A 300 2.32 -15.47 19.61
N ARG A 301 1.09 -15.90 19.36
CA ARG A 301 0.12 -16.35 20.39
C ARG A 301 0.58 -17.61 21.14
N VAL A 302 1.50 -18.38 20.56
CA VAL A 302 2.00 -19.63 21.21
C VAL A 302 3.38 -19.49 21.82
N LEU A 303 4.06 -18.35 21.68
CA LEU A 303 5.35 -18.10 22.31
C LEU A 303 5.25 -18.13 23.83
N ARG A 304 6.07 -18.96 24.47
CA ARG A 304 6.15 -19.15 25.94
C ARG A 304 7.59 -19.43 26.36
N GLY A 305 7.91 -19.05 27.59
CA GLY A 305 9.17 -19.45 28.22
C GLY A 305 10.41 -18.70 27.74
N GLU A 306 10.22 -17.66 26.91
CA GLU A 306 11.28 -16.83 26.37
C GLU A 306 11.11 -15.38 26.82
N THR A 307 12.24 -14.67 26.96
CA THR A 307 12.26 -13.24 27.29
C THR A 307 13.19 -12.52 26.32
N PHE A 308 12.79 -11.32 25.90
CA PHE A 308 13.50 -10.48 24.93
C PHE A 308 13.79 -9.10 25.53
N ASP A 309 14.95 -8.52 25.18
CA ASP A 309 15.31 -7.15 25.54
C ASP A 309 14.51 -6.14 24.69
N ALA A 310 14.17 -6.55 23.47
CA ALA A 310 13.47 -5.71 22.48
C ALA A 310 12.49 -6.53 21.64
N ILE A 311 11.39 -5.89 21.25
CA ILE A 311 10.42 -6.47 20.32
C ILE A 311 10.11 -5.43 19.24
N SER A 312 10.24 -5.80 17.96
CA SER A 312 9.70 -5.08 16.82
C SER A 312 8.46 -5.78 16.26
N SER A 313 7.50 -4.99 15.80
CA SER A 313 6.34 -5.45 15.04
C SER A 313 6.02 -4.41 13.98
N ILE A 314 6.27 -4.72 12.73
CA ILE A 314 6.26 -3.78 11.62
C ILE A 314 5.31 -4.28 10.53
N GLY A 315 4.18 -3.56 10.30
CA GLY A 315 3.19 -3.94 9.29
C GLY A 315 2.43 -5.23 9.60
N MET A 316 2.35 -5.61 10.87
CA MET A 316 1.65 -6.81 11.32
C MET A 316 0.36 -6.51 12.07
N PHE A 317 0.30 -5.37 12.75
CA PHE A 317 -0.79 -5.02 13.65
C PHE A 317 -2.13 -4.88 12.91
N GLU A 318 -2.12 -4.52 11.64
CA GLU A 318 -3.28 -4.43 10.74
C GLU A 318 -4.03 -5.77 10.61
N HIS A 319 -3.33 -6.90 10.83
CA HIS A 319 -3.89 -8.25 10.83
C HIS A 319 -4.42 -8.69 12.20
N VAL A 320 -4.10 -7.97 13.27
CA VAL A 320 -4.57 -8.27 14.63
C VAL A 320 -6.02 -7.84 14.83
N GLY A 321 -6.35 -6.62 14.41
CA GLY A 321 -7.66 -6.01 14.59
C GLY A 321 -7.96 -5.55 16.02
N LEU A 322 -8.94 -4.65 16.17
CA LEU A 322 -9.30 -4.05 17.46
C LEU A 322 -9.72 -5.11 18.50
N ALA A 323 -10.46 -6.12 18.07
CA ALA A 323 -10.97 -7.16 18.97
C ALA A 323 -9.88 -8.03 19.64
N ARG A 324 -8.67 -8.07 19.07
CA ARG A 324 -7.55 -8.86 19.58
C ARG A 324 -6.40 -8.01 20.12
N MET A 325 -6.51 -6.69 20.06
CA MET A 325 -5.45 -5.75 20.43
C MET A 325 -4.95 -5.94 21.86
N ASP A 326 -5.85 -6.10 22.84
CA ASP A 326 -5.46 -6.26 24.24
C ASP A 326 -4.71 -7.59 24.45
N GLN A 327 -5.18 -8.68 23.84
CA GLN A 327 -4.48 -9.97 23.87
C GLN A 327 -3.09 -9.88 23.22
N TYR A 328 -2.97 -9.12 22.13
CA TYR A 328 -1.73 -8.91 21.42
C TYR A 328 -0.70 -8.19 22.30
N PHE A 329 -1.03 -7.01 22.81
CA PHE A 329 -0.10 -6.24 23.65
C PHE A 329 0.22 -6.94 24.98
N ALA A 330 -0.75 -7.61 25.62
CA ALA A 330 -0.49 -8.41 26.81
C ALA A 330 0.48 -9.58 26.55
N THR A 331 0.41 -10.19 25.34
CA THR A 331 1.35 -11.24 24.95
C THR A 331 2.74 -10.68 24.77
N LEU A 332 2.90 -9.55 24.06
CA LEU A 332 4.21 -8.94 23.84
C LEU A 332 4.81 -8.37 25.13
N TYR A 333 3.99 -7.77 26.00
CA TYR A 333 4.44 -7.33 27.32
C TYR A 333 5.05 -8.46 28.14
N ARG A 334 4.41 -9.63 28.15
CA ARG A 334 4.89 -10.82 28.88
C ARG A 334 6.22 -11.34 28.36
N LEU A 335 6.48 -11.18 27.05
CA LEU A 335 7.73 -11.59 26.40
C LEU A 335 8.88 -10.57 26.59
N LEU A 336 8.60 -9.34 27.04
CA LEU A 336 9.63 -8.36 27.36
C LEU A 336 10.26 -8.60 28.75
N GLY A 337 11.56 -8.44 28.82
CA GLY A 337 12.28 -8.32 30.11
C GLY A 337 12.06 -6.94 30.78
N PRO A 338 12.53 -6.76 32.03
CA PRO A 338 12.55 -5.43 32.66
C PRO A 338 13.34 -4.43 31.84
N ALA A 339 12.86 -3.20 31.74
CA ALA A 339 13.35 -2.14 30.84
C ALA A 339 13.36 -2.50 29.35
N GLY A 340 12.71 -3.60 28.97
CA GLY A 340 12.54 -4.03 27.58
C GLY A 340 11.62 -3.10 26.80
N ARG A 341 11.85 -2.98 25.49
CA ARG A 341 11.15 -2.05 24.61
C ARG A 341 10.37 -2.77 23.51
N LEU A 342 9.14 -2.31 23.26
CA LEU A 342 8.29 -2.70 22.14
C LEU A 342 8.13 -1.52 21.19
N LEU A 343 8.45 -1.71 19.92
CA LEU A 343 8.10 -0.77 18.85
C LEU A 343 7.03 -1.41 17.96
N ASN A 344 5.86 -0.78 17.92
CA ASN A 344 4.78 -1.14 17.02
C ASN A 344 4.70 -0.11 15.87
N HIS A 345 4.96 -0.56 14.64
CA HIS A 345 4.90 0.26 13.43
C HIS A 345 3.72 -0.22 12.59
N ALA A 346 2.66 0.58 12.50
CA ALA A 346 1.43 0.17 11.84
C ALA A 346 0.73 1.32 11.13
N ILE A 347 0.01 0.99 10.06
CA ILE A 347 -0.89 1.91 9.36
C ILE A 347 -2.08 2.20 10.28
N SER A 348 -2.47 3.46 10.32
CA SER A 348 -3.58 3.95 11.13
C SER A 348 -4.53 4.82 10.32
N LYS A 349 -5.74 4.99 10.82
CA LYS A 349 -6.71 5.96 10.31
C LYS A 349 -6.83 7.12 11.30
N PRO A 350 -7.26 8.32 10.87
CA PRO A 350 -7.60 9.41 11.77
C PRO A 350 -8.66 9.02 12.78
N GLY A 351 -8.54 9.51 14.02
CA GLY A 351 -9.51 9.29 15.08
C GLY A 351 -10.91 9.74 14.67
N GLY A 352 -11.94 8.97 15.02
CA GLY A 352 -13.33 9.22 14.63
C GLY A 352 -13.66 8.92 13.16
N SER A 353 -12.69 8.50 12.34
CA SER A 353 -12.92 8.14 10.95
C SER A 353 -13.85 6.93 10.84
N LYS A 354 -14.93 7.08 10.06
CA LYS A 354 -15.85 5.99 9.69
C LYS A 354 -15.33 5.13 8.52
N MET A 355 -14.10 5.33 8.11
CA MET A 355 -13.49 4.58 7.02
C MET A 355 -13.54 3.07 7.33
N ARG A 356 -14.16 2.32 6.45
CA ARG A 356 -14.17 0.85 6.48
C ARG A 356 -13.27 0.36 5.37
N CYS A 357 -12.34 -0.51 5.68
CA CYS A 357 -11.58 -1.25 4.68
C CYS A 357 -12.49 -2.27 3.97
N ALA A 358 -13.57 -1.84 3.34
CA ALA A 358 -14.62 -2.71 2.79
C ALA A 358 -14.67 -2.70 1.25
N GLY A 359 -13.72 -2.08 0.60
CA GLY A 359 -13.69 -1.91 -0.85
C GLY A 359 -12.72 -2.86 -1.55
N PHE A 360 -12.06 -2.30 -2.54
CA PHE A 360 -11.07 -2.95 -3.37
C PHE A 360 -9.92 -3.56 -2.56
N ILE A 361 -9.34 -2.81 -1.61
CA ILE A 361 -8.19 -3.26 -0.81
C ILE A 361 -8.48 -4.58 -0.09
N ASN A 362 -9.64 -4.71 0.57
CA ASN A 362 -10.00 -5.94 1.28
C ASN A 362 -10.31 -7.12 0.36
N ARG A 363 -10.70 -6.84 -0.89
CA ARG A 363 -11.03 -7.92 -1.82
C ARG A 363 -9.83 -8.47 -2.57
N TYR A 364 -8.85 -7.61 -2.85
CA TYR A 364 -7.75 -7.97 -3.75
C TYR A 364 -6.40 -8.08 -3.04
N ILE A 365 -6.18 -7.31 -1.95
CA ILE A 365 -4.84 -7.13 -1.37
C ILE A 365 -4.78 -7.63 0.07
N PHE A 366 -5.52 -7.00 1.00
CA PHE A 366 -5.48 -7.30 2.43
C PHE A 366 -6.84 -7.78 2.95
N PRO A 367 -7.23 -9.03 2.68
CA PRO A 367 -8.44 -9.58 3.26
C PRO A 367 -8.39 -9.50 4.79
N ASP A 368 -9.50 -9.03 5.39
CA ASP A 368 -9.66 -8.85 6.83
C ASP A 368 -8.74 -7.80 7.50
N GLY A 369 -7.95 -7.05 6.75
CA GLY A 369 -7.16 -5.94 7.29
C GLY A 369 -8.03 -4.89 7.99
N GLU A 370 -7.59 -4.41 9.16
CA GLU A 370 -8.28 -3.38 9.94
C GLU A 370 -7.32 -2.25 10.32
N LEU A 371 -7.68 -1.01 9.99
CA LEU A 371 -6.93 0.16 10.41
C LEU A 371 -7.50 0.73 11.71
N ILE A 372 -6.64 0.86 12.71
CA ILE A 372 -6.98 1.35 14.05
C ILE A 372 -6.36 2.74 14.20
N ASP A 373 -7.02 3.68 14.89
CA ASP A 373 -6.40 4.96 15.17
C ASP A 373 -5.29 4.83 16.20
N VAL A 374 -4.29 5.72 16.11
CA VAL A 374 -3.10 5.64 16.96
C VAL A 374 -3.42 5.83 18.45
N GLY A 375 -4.47 6.57 18.79
CA GLY A 375 -4.90 6.76 20.17
C GLY A 375 -5.35 5.45 20.82
N GLU A 376 -6.05 4.58 20.08
CA GLU A 376 -6.41 3.25 20.58
C GLU A 376 -5.19 2.33 20.73
N VAL A 377 -4.20 2.43 19.83
CA VAL A 377 -2.92 1.70 19.96
C VAL A 377 -2.21 2.11 21.25
N VAL A 378 -2.06 3.42 21.52
CA VAL A 378 -1.47 3.95 22.75
C VAL A 378 -2.20 3.44 23.98
N LYS A 379 -3.54 3.53 24.02
CA LYS A 379 -4.36 3.01 25.12
C LYS A 379 -4.18 1.49 25.31
N GLY A 380 -4.14 0.72 24.22
CA GLY A 380 -3.94 -0.72 24.27
C GLY A 380 -2.58 -1.11 24.88
N MET A 381 -1.52 -0.40 24.51
CA MET A 381 -0.19 -0.57 25.10
C MET A 381 -0.20 -0.25 26.60
N GLN A 382 -0.82 0.87 27.01
CA GLN A 382 -0.93 1.27 28.40
C GLN A 382 -1.75 0.26 29.23
N ARG A 383 -2.88 -0.23 28.71
CA ARG A 383 -3.65 -1.30 29.37
C ARG A 383 -2.85 -2.58 29.58
N ALA A 384 -1.93 -2.88 28.68
CA ALA A 384 -1.02 -4.03 28.84
C ALA A 384 0.12 -3.80 29.86
N GLY A 385 0.28 -2.59 30.39
CA GLY A 385 1.32 -2.22 31.35
C GLY A 385 2.56 -1.59 30.73
N LEU A 386 2.55 -1.28 29.44
CA LEU A 386 3.64 -0.55 28.77
C LEU A 386 3.54 0.95 29.05
N GLU A 387 4.66 1.59 29.36
CA GLU A 387 4.79 3.04 29.37
C GLU A 387 5.08 3.52 27.94
N VAL A 388 4.16 4.26 27.32
CA VAL A 388 4.38 4.80 25.97
C VAL A 388 5.31 6.01 26.04
N ARG A 389 6.43 5.96 25.32
CA ARG A 389 7.51 6.96 25.39
C ARG A 389 7.68 7.77 24.12
N ASP A 390 7.24 7.26 22.98
CA ASP A 390 7.33 7.95 21.70
C ASP A 390 6.19 7.54 20.77
N VAL A 391 5.70 8.51 20.02
CA VAL A 391 4.77 8.31 18.89
C VAL A 391 5.26 9.17 17.73
N GLU A 392 5.72 8.53 16.67
CA GLU A 392 6.21 9.19 15.46
C GLU A 392 5.33 8.87 14.28
N ASN A 393 4.89 9.89 13.53
CA ASN A 393 4.11 9.74 12.32
C ASN A 393 5.04 9.79 11.10
N LEU A 394 4.99 8.76 10.26
CA LEU A 394 5.80 8.61 9.06
C LEU A 394 4.94 8.66 7.78
N ARG A 395 3.84 9.39 7.78
CA ARG A 395 2.85 9.42 6.71
C ARG A 395 3.45 9.78 5.34
N GLU A 396 4.22 10.83 5.28
CA GLU A 396 4.86 11.31 4.04
C GLU A 396 5.84 10.28 3.49
N HIS A 397 6.58 9.63 4.36
CA HIS A 397 7.54 8.57 3.98
C HIS A 397 6.86 7.38 3.31
N TYR A 398 5.64 7.04 3.73
CA TYR A 398 4.93 5.94 3.07
C TYR A 398 4.42 6.33 1.68
N CYS A 399 4.07 7.60 1.47
CA CYS A 399 3.77 8.12 0.14
C CYS A 399 4.96 7.92 -0.81
N PHE A 400 6.17 8.32 -0.42
CA PHE A 400 7.39 8.11 -1.20
C PHE A 400 7.68 6.62 -1.43
N THR A 401 7.54 5.79 -0.39
CA THR A 401 7.74 4.34 -0.48
C THR A 401 6.83 3.72 -1.53
N LEU A 402 5.53 4.03 -1.49
CA LEU A 402 4.54 3.48 -2.42
C LEU A 402 4.75 3.97 -3.85
N ARG A 403 5.16 5.22 -4.04
CA ARG A 403 5.53 5.76 -5.35
C ARG A 403 6.74 5.04 -5.94
N ALA A 404 7.75 4.77 -5.12
CA ALA A 404 8.91 3.99 -5.54
C ALA A 404 8.52 2.56 -5.96
N TRP A 405 7.63 1.90 -5.22
CA TRP A 405 7.11 0.59 -5.60
C TRP A 405 6.29 0.62 -6.89
N VAL A 406 5.49 1.65 -7.12
CA VAL A 406 4.77 1.84 -8.40
C VAL A 406 5.76 1.99 -9.53
N SER A 407 6.80 2.82 -9.35
CA SER A 407 7.85 3.02 -10.35
C SER A 407 8.58 1.73 -10.69
N ASN A 408 8.96 0.92 -9.69
CA ASN A 408 9.60 -0.37 -9.89
C ASN A 408 8.70 -1.33 -10.70
N LEU A 409 7.42 -1.42 -10.31
CA LEU A 409 6.45 -2.26 -11.02
C LEU A 409 6.25 -1.82 -12.47
N GLU A 410 6.13 -0.51 -12.72
CA GLU A 410 5.94 0.04 -14.06
C GLU A 410 7.18 -0.12 -14.93
N ALA A 411 8.37 0.04 -14.35
CA ALA A 411 9.65 -0.15 -15.06
C ALA A 411 9.87 -1.61 -15.50
N SER A 412 9.29 -2.58 -14.78
CA SER A 412 9.42 -4.02 -15.06
C SER A 412 8.05 -4.65 -15.39
N TRP A 413 7.17 -3.89 -16.07
CA TRP A 413 5.77 -4.28 -16.28
C TRP A 413 5.61 -5.64 -16.97
N ASP A 414 6.32 -5.87 -18.08
CA ASP A 414 6.17 -7.11 -18.85
C ASP A 414 6.66 -8.34 -18.06
N GLU A 415 7.71 -8.18 -17.27
CA GLU A 415 8.22 -9.22 -16.37
C GLU A 415 7.20 -9.51 -15.25
N ALA A 416 6.64 -8.47 -14.64
CA ALA A 416 5.60 -8.59 -13.63
C ALA A 416 4.36 -9.32 -14.18
N VAL A 417 3.92 -8.96 -15.40
CA VAL A 417 2.78 -9.61 -16.07
C VAL A 417 3.08 -11.07 -16.37
N ALA A 418 4.30 -11.39 -16.78
CA ALA A 418 4.72 -12.78 -17.01
C ALA A 418 4.69 -13.63 -15.72
N MET A 419 5.03 -13.04 -14.57
CA MET A 419 5.05 -13.72 -13.27
C MET A 419 3.64 -13.95 -12.68
N VAL A 420 2.79 -12.92 -12.68
CA VAL A 420 1.54 -12.95 -11.88
C VAL A 420 0.27 -12.79 -12.73
N GLY A 421 0.39 -12.57 -14.02
CA GLY A 421 -0.69 -12.25 -14.95
C GLY A 421 -1.12 -10.78 -14.89
N GLU A 422 -1.61 -10.27 -16.03
CA GLU A 422 -1.93 -8.84 -16.19
C GLU A 422 -2.91 -8.32 -15.13
N ARG A 423 -3.98 -9.07 -14.83
CA ARG A 423 -5.00 -8.63 -13.88
C ARG A 423 -4.45 -8.42 -12.48
N ARG A 424 -3.58 -9.31 -12.02
CA ARG A 424 -2.95 -9.19 -10.70
C ARG A 424 -1.94 -8.04 -10.68
N ALA A 425 -1.12 -7.88 -11.72
CA ALA A 425 -0.21 -6.74 -11.86
C ALA A 425 -0.98 -5.41 -11.84
N ARG A 426 -2.12 -5.32 -12.56
CA ARG A 426 -3.01 -4.16 -12.54
C ARG A 426 -3.61 -3.90 -11.15
N ALA A 427 -4.03 -4.93 -10.43
CA ALA A 427 -4.53 -4.80 -9.07
C ALA A 427 -3.47 -4.22 -8.13
N TRP A 428 -2.21 -4.68 -8.22
CA TRP A 428 -1.10 -4.16 -7.44
C TRP A 428 -0.78 -2.69 -7.79
N ARG A 429 -0.73 -2.36 -9.08
CA ARG A 429 -0.52 -0.98 -9.53
C ARG A 429 -1.58 -0.04 -8.98
N LEU A 430 -2.86 -0.39 -9.11
CA LEU A 430 -3.97 0.40 -8.58
C LEU A 430 -3.91 0.55 -7.06
N TYR A 431 -3.62 -0.54 -6.34
CA TYR A 431 -3.51 -0.54 -4.89
C TYR A 431 -2.44 0.44 -4.41
N MET A 432 -1.20 0.33 -4.94
CA MET A 432 -0.09 1.16 -4.51
C MET A 432 -0.30 2.64 -4.85
N ALA A 433 -0.81 2.94 -6.06
CA ALA A 433 -1.11 4.30 -6.48
C ALA A 433 -2.22 4.94 -5.63
N ALA A 434 -3.32 4.22 -5.38
CA ALA A 434 -4.42 4.72 -4.55
C ALA A 434 -4.00 4.89 -3.09
N SER A 435 -3.17 3.98 -2.56
CA SER A 435 -2.63 4.08 -1.19
C SER A 435 -1.66 5.26 -1.05
N ALA A 436 -0.78 5.50 -2.03
CA ALA A 436 0.11 6.67 -2.04
C ALA A 436 -0.71 7.96 -1.91
N ASN A 437 -1.77 8.10 -2.71
CA ASN A 437 -2.67 9.24 -2.63
C ASN A 437 -3.37 9.35 -1.26
N ALA A 438 -3.81 8.23 -0.68
CA ALA A 438 -4.47 8.23 0.63
C ALA A 438 -3.53 8.70 1.76
N PHE A 439 -2.24 8.32 1.72
CA PHE A 439 -1.22 8.85 2.62
C PHE A 439 -0.94 10.33 2.37
N GLU A 440 -0.75 10.75 1.11
CA GLU A 440 -0.50 12.14 0.74
C GLU A 440 -1.60 13.08 1.26
N GLU A 441 -2.84 12.65 1.20
CA GLU A 441 -4.02 13.41 1.61
C GLU A 441 -4.36 13.32 3.10
N GLY A 442 -3.59 12.54 3.87
CA GLY A 442 -3.85 12.35 5.30
C GLY A 442 -5.12 11.54 5.62
N LYS A 443 -5.66 10.81 4.64
CA LYS A 443 -6.79 9.87 4.87
C LYS A 443 -6.39 8.68 5.72
N ILE A 444 -5.14 8.28 5.61
CA ILE A 444 -4.46 7.28 6.43
C ILE A 444 -3.08 7.80 6.82
N ALA A 445 -2.52 7.24 7.89
CA ALA A 445 -1.17 7.54 8.35
C ALA A 445 -0.46 6.24 8.73
N VAL A 446 0.82 6.32 9.06
CA VAL A 446 1.57 5.21 9.65
C VAL A 446 2.35 5.74 10.84
N HIS A 447 2.28 5.02 11.95
CA HIS A 447 2.91 5.45 13.20
C HIS A 447 3.86 4.39 13.74
N GLN A 448 4.99 4.86 14.29
CA GLN A 448 5.82 4.10 15.21
C GLN A 448 5.42 4.48 16.63
N VAL A 449 4.94 3.51 17.42
CA VAL A 449 4.62 3.70 18.83
C VAL A 449 5.60 2.88 19.65
N LEU A 450 6.41 3.56 20.49
CA LEU A 450 7.41 2.96 21.36
C LEU A 450 6.86 2.85 22.78
N GLY A 451 6.76 1.63 23.29
CA GLY A 451 6.40 1.33 24.66
C GLY A 451 7.55 0.66 25.42
N VAL A 452 7.64 0.89 26.72
CA VAL A 452 8.65 0.34 27.60
C VAL A 452 7.97 -0.45 28.72
N ARG A 453 8.47 -1.66 29.00
CA ARG A 453 8.17 -2.37 30.25
C ARG A 453 9.12 -1.88 31.33
N CYS A 454 8.68 -0.92 32.15
CA CYS A 454 9.50 -0.40 33.26
C CYS A 454 9.93 -1.50 34.23
N GLY A 455 11.10 -1.32 34.85
CA GLY A 455 11.58 -2.15 35.92
C GLY A 455 10.78 -1.98 37.23
N PRO A 456 11.06 -2.79 38.27
CA PRO A 456 10.31 -2.75 39.54
C PRO A 456 10.36 -1.39 40.25
N GLY A 457 11.43 -0.61 40.06
CA GLY A 457 11.61 0.74 40.63
C GLY A 457 11.14 1.86 39.67
N GLY A 458 10.51 1.52 38.55
CA GLY A 458 10.08 2.48 37.52
C GLY A 458 11.15 2.82 36.47
N GLU A 459 12.28 2.08 36.48
CA GLU A 459 13.38 2.30 35.54
C GLU A 459 12.93 1.99 34.11
N SER A 460 12.97 2.99 33.25
CA SER A 460 12.64 2.85 31.81
C SER A 460 13.89 2.67 30.94
N GLY A 461 15.06 3.12 31.44
CA GLY A 461 16.27 3.22 30.64
C GLY A 461 16.14 4.12 29.42
N MET A 462 15.18 5.04 29.40
CA MET A 462 14.98 5.96 28.28
C MET A 462 15.97 7.13 28.35
N PRO A 463 16.48 7.61 27.17
CA PRO A 463 17.23 8.83 27.13
C PRO A 463 16.34 10.03 27.47
N LEU A 464 16.93 11.11 28.00
CA LEU A 464 16.18 12.34 28.35
C LEU A 464 15.61 13.05 27.11
N THR A 465 16.23 12.89 25.95
CA THR A 465 15.81 13.52 24.70
C THR A 465 15.79 12.53 23.54
N ARG A 466 15.10 12.91 22.45
CA ARG A 466 15.06 12.14 21.20
C ARG A 466 16.37 12.16 20.40
N ALA A 467 17.33 13.02 20.76
CA ALA A 467 18.62 13.16 20.07
C ALA A 467 19.39 11.82 19.96
N ALA A 468 19.17 10.88 20.90
CA ALA A 468 19.77 9.55 20.85
C ALA A 468 19.26 8.66 19.69
N TRP A 469 18.20 9.06 18.99
CA TRP A 469 17.62 8.31 17.87
C TRP A 469 17.85 8.97 16.52
N GLY A 470 18.34 10.23 16.54
CA GLY A 470 18.54 11.14 15.39
C GLY A 470 19.55 10.68 14.38
#